data_c50f25b461ad365e6aaa52342f943c42
#
_entry.id   c50f25b461ad365e6aaa52342f943c42
#
_cell.length_a   1.000
_cell.length_b   1.000
_cell.length_c   1.000
_cell.angle_alpha   90.00
_cell.angle_beta   90.00
_cell.angle_gamma   90.00
#
_symmetry.space_group_name_H-M   'P 1'
#
loop_
_entity.id
_entity.type
_entity.pdbx_description
1 polymer ?
#
loop_
_entity_poly.entity_id
_entity_poly.type
_entity_poly.pdbx_seq_one_letter_code
_entity_poly.pdbx_strand_id
1 'polypeptide(L)'
;LMREWEAIVVPASSKYKTITQLLEDIKANPKSMPIAGGSKGTVDHVFMGLLVEKVGVNATDMNYVPYAGGGEVTTSVLSKQTVAGVSGTSEFATYVKAGKLRVLALSSAKPLASIKGKTLIQQGIDMTFGNWRGFDAPGDLSAAERLNFIKVADVVRAGDAWKATLKAKDWTNLTERGNDFKSFIADQTTSVTKLLVSLGLA
;
A
#
# COMPACT_ATOMS: atom_id res chain seq x y z
N LEU A 1 -1.71 -10.75 10.80
CA LEU A 1 -1.34 -9.98 11.98
C LEU A 1 -1.72 -8.51 11.87
N MET A 2 -1.38 -7.87 10.76
CA MET A 2 -1.58 -6.43 10.58
C MET A 2 -1.76 -6.07 9.10
N ARG A 3 -2.24 -4.86 8.87
CA ARG A 3 -2.30 -4.22 7.55
C ARG A 3 -1.66 -2.83 7.66
N GLU A 4 -0.72 -2.55 6.79
CA GLU A 4 -0.16 -1.24 6.54
C GLU A 4 -0.89 -0.60 5.35
N TRP A 5 -0.98 0.72 5.35
CA TRP A 5 -1.66 1.49 4.31
C TRP A 5 -0.65 2.17 3.40
N GLU A 6 -1.02 2.32 2.13
CA GLU A 6 -0.21 3.01 1.14
C GLU A 6 -0.55 4.51 1.10
N ALA A 7 0.44 5.31 0.74
CA ALA A 7 0.27 6.72 0.45
C ALA A 7 0.81 7.07 -0.93
N ILE A 8 0.13 7.96 -1.62
CA ILE A 8 0.62 8.60 -2.84
C ILE A 8 1.09 9.99 -2.46
N VAL A 9 2.35 10.27 -2.71
CA VAL A 9 3.00 11.54 -2.35
C VAL A 9 3.63 12.23 -3.54
N VAL A 10 3.75 13.55 -3.42
CA VAL A 10 4.48 14.40 -4.36
C VAL A 10 5.40 15.35 -3.59
N PRO A 11 6.40 15.98 -4.22
CA PRO A 11 7.15 17.08 -3.60
C PRO A 11 6.19 18.16 -3.10
N ALA A 12 6.47 18.78 -1.96
CA ALA A 12 5.62 19.85 -1.41
C ALA A 12 5.44 21.02 -2.39
N SER A 13 6.46 21.27 -3.25
CA SER A 13 6.43 22.28 -4.31
C SER A 13 5.66 21.87 -5.56
N SER A 14 5.15 20.63 -5.64
CA SER A 14 4.42 20.14 -6.80
C SER A 14 3.17 20.97 -7.11
N LYS A 15 2.82 21.06 -8.40
CA LYS A 15 1.57 21.66 -8.87
C LYS A 15 0.34 20.88 -8.37
N TYR A 16 0.47 19.56 -8.17
CA TYR A 16 -0.63 18.71 -7.72
C TYR A 16 -0.99 18.94 -6.26
N LYS A 17 -2.27 19.24 -6.01
CA LYS A 17 -2.85 19.47 -4.68
C LYS A 17 -3.84 18.35 -4.27
N THR A 18 -4.36 17.63 -5.24
CA THR A 18 -5.32 16.53 -5.06
C THR A 18 -4.90 15.33 -5.89
N ILE A 19 -5.40 14.16 -5.52
CA ILE A 19 -5.18 12.94 -6.31
C ILE A 19 -5.85 13.04 -7.68
N THR A 20 -7.00 13.69 -7.77
CA THR A 20 -7.74 13.88 -9.03
C THR A 20 -6.90 14.60 -10.07
N GLN A 21 -6.23 15.69 -9.71
CA GLN A 21 -5.33 16.42 -10.62
C GLN A 21 -4.20 15.54 -11.18
N LEU A 22 -3.61 14.69 -10.34
CA LEU A 22 -2.57 13.75 -10.77
C LEU A 22 -3.14 12.70 -11.72
N LEU A 23 -4.30 12.13 -11.40
CA LEU A 23 -4.94 11.09 -12.20
C LEU A 23 -5.45 11.63 -13.56
N GLU A 24 -5.92 12.86 -13.62
CA GLU A 24 -6.28 13.53 -14.88
C GLU A 24 -5.09 13.67 -15.83
N ASP A 25 -3.92 14.12 -15.31
CA ASP A 25 -2.70 14.21 -16.12
C ASP A 25 -2.17 12.83 -16.52
N ILE A 26 -2.25 11.81 -15.62
CA ILE A 26 -1.91 10.42 -15.96
C ILE A 26 -2.84 9.92 -17.07
N LYS A 27 -4.14 10.19 -17.00
CA LYS A 27 -5.11 9.79 -18.02
C LYS A 27 -4.84 10.44 -19.38
N ALA A 28 -4.46 11.70 -19.36
CA ALA A 28 -4.15 12.45 -20.59
C ALA A 28 -2.86 11.93 -21.26
N ASN A 29 -1.84 11.59 -20.49
CA ASN A 29 -0.55 11.13 -21.01
C ASN A 29 0.18 10.21 -20.02
N PRO A 30 -0.23 8.93 -19.90
CA PRO A 30 0.30 8.03 -18.87
C PRO A 30 1.81 7.80 -18.98
N LYS A 31 2.36 7.75 -20.20
CA LYS A 31 3.79 7.49 -20.44
C LYS A 31 4.71 8.63 -20.02
N SER A 32 4.21 9.86 -19.94
CA SER A 32 4.99 11.05 -19.53
C SER A 32 5.02 11.28 -18.02
N MET A 33 4.30 10.46 -17.25
CA MET A 33 4.09 10.65 -15.82
C MET A 33 4.81 9.57 -15.02
N PRO A 34 6.14 9.68 -14.77
CA PRO A 34 6.88 8.67 -14.03
C PRO A 34 6.44 8.64 -12.55
N ILE A 35 5.96 7.49 -12.10
CA ILE A 35 5.52 7.22 -10.73
C ILE A 35 6.48 6.24 -10.08
N ALA A 36 7.15 6.65 -9.01
CA ALA A 36 8.05 5.80 -8.24
C ALA A 36 7.26 4.86 -7.32
N GLY A 37 7.72 3.62 -7.19
CA GLY A 37 7.23 2.66 -6.21
C GLY A 37 8.21 1.52 -6.03
N GLY A 38 7.89 0.54 -5.19
CA GLY A 38 8.70 -0.67 -5.01
C GLY A 38 8.79 -1.52 -6.27
N SER A 39 9.42 -2.66 -6.18
CA SER A 39 9.66 -3.55 -7.32
C SER A 39 8.38 -3.85 -8.13
N LYS A 40 8.52 -4.14 -9.42
CA LYS A 40 7.38 -4.53 -10.27
C LYS A 40 6.65 -5.75 -9.71
N GLY A 41 5.31 -5.72 -9.73
CA GLY A 41 4.46 -6.79 -9.21
C GLY A 41 4.29 -6.77 -7.68
N THR A 42 4.96 -5.88 -6.96
CA THR A 42 4.75 -5.73 -5.51
C THR A 42 3.56 -4.83 -5.19
N VAL A 43 3.29 -4.68 -3.91
CA VAL A 43 2.14 -3.95 -3.34
C VAL A 43 1.94 -2.57 -3.95
N ASP A 44 3.01 -1.78 -4.07
CA ASP A 44 2.97 -0.42 -4.62
C ASP A 44 2.53 -0.41 -6.08
N HIS A 45 3.10 -1.33 -6.90
CA HIS A 45 2.76 -1.44 -8.32
C HIS A 45 1.30 -1.88 -8.51
N VAL A 46 0.89 -2.90 -7.74
CA VAL A 46 -0.47 -3.43 -7.72
C VAL A 46 -1.48 -2.33 -7.34
N PHE A 47 -1.19 -1.58 -6.28
CA PHE A 47 -2.04 -0.49 -5.83
C PHE A 47 -2.21 0.61 -6.89
N MET A 48 -1.11 1.06 -7.49
CA MET A 48 -1.18 2.08 -8.54
C MET A 48 -1.88 1.56 -9.80
N GLY A 49 -1.63 0.30 -10.20
CA GLY A 49 -2.32 -0.32 -11.33
C GLY A 49 -3.84 -0.31 -11.15
N LEU A 50 -4.32 -0.80 -9.99
CA LEU A 50 -5.75 -0.75 -9.64
C LEU A 50 -6.32 0.67 -9.66
N LEU A 51 -5.57 1.63 -9.16
CA LEU A 51 -6.03 3.02 -9.08
C LEU A 51 -6.17 3.65 -10.46
N VAL A 52 -5.20 3.44 -11.36
CA VAL A 52 -5.27 4.00 -12.72
C VAL A 52 -6.35 3.31 -13.56
N GLU A 53 -6.59 2.01 -13.38
CA GLU A 53 -7.69 1.30 -14.02
C GLU A 53 -9.06 1.86 -13.59
N LYS A 54 -9.23 2.26 -12.33
CA LYS A 54 -10.47 2.90 -11.85
C LYS A 54 -10.80 4.21 -12.58
N VAL A 55 -9.81 4.89 -13.12
CA VAL A 55 -10.00 6.12 -13.90
C VAL A 55 -9.93 5.91 -15.41
N GLY A 56 -9.91 4.64 -15.85
CA GLY A 56 -9.97 4.24 -17.25
C GLY A 56 -8.63 4.31 -18.00
N VAL A 57 -7.51 4.20 -17.28
CA VAL A 57 -6.17 4.04 -17.85
C VAL A 57 -5.79 2.57 -17.79
N ASN A 58 -5.27 2.01 -18.88
CA ASN A 58 -4.72 0.66 -18.84
C ASN A 58 -3.46 0.65 -17.97
N ALA A 59 -3.41 -0.23 -16.99
CA ALA A 59 -2.30 -0.29 -16.04
C ALA A 59 -0.93 -0.53 -16.71
N THR A 60 -0.91 -1.23 -17.88
CA THR A 60 0.32 -1.44 -18.67
C THR A 60 0.86 -0.17 -19.33
N ASP A 61 0.03 0.86 -19.51
CA ASP A 61 0.45 2.14 -20.08
C ASP A 61 1.08 3.08 -19.05
N MET A 62 0.94 2.76 -17.76
CA MET A 62 1.49 3.56 -16.69
C MET A 62 3.03 3.56 -16.73
N ASN A 63 3.63 4.75 -16.64
CA ASN A 63 5.08 4.88 -16.49
C ASN A 63 5.49 4.63 -15.04
N TYR A 64 5.54 3.35 -14.65
CA TYR A 64 5.95 2.94 -13.31
C TYR A 64 7.46 2.74 -13.25
N VAL A 65 8.11 3.45 -12.33
CA VAL A 65 9.56 3.40 -12.09
C VAL A 65 9.83 2.60 -10.81
N PRO A 66 10.32 1.35 -10.93
CA PRO A 66 10.53 0.49 -9.77
C PRO A 66 11.82 0.83 -9.03
N TYR A 67 11.78 0.76 -7.70
CA TYR A 67 12.90 0.88 -6.79
C TYR A 67 12.96 -0.31 -5.82
N ALA A 68 14.10 -0.52 -5.14
CA ALA A 68 14.25 -1.64 -4.21
C ALA A 68 13.44 -1.46 -2.91
N GLY A 69 13.12 -0.21 -2.53
CA GLY A 69 12.34 0.08 -1.33
C GLY A 69 11.93 1.53 -1.17
N GLY A 70 11.11 1.80 -0.15
CA GLY A 70 10.49 3.11 0.11
C GLY A 70 11.48 4.26 0.32
N GLY A 71 12.67 3.99 0.82
CA GLY A 71 13.73 5.01 0.96
C GLY A 71 14.21 5.55 -0.38
N GLU A 72 14.38 4.68 -1.39
CA GLU A 72 14.75 5.08 -2.75
C GLU A 72 13.58 5.79 -3.46
N VAL A 73 12.36 5.30 -3.27
CA VAL A 73 11.14 5.98 -3.74
C VAL A 73 11.08 7.40 -3.20
N THR A 74 11.28 7.57 -1.89
CA THR A 74 11.30 8.88 -1.23
C THR A 74 12.36 9.80 -1.84
N THR A 75 13.57 9.29 -2.05
CA THR A 75 14.68 10.05 -2.66
C THR A 75 14.35 10.49 -4.08
N SER A 76 13.78 9.60 -4.90
CA SER A 76 13.36 9.89 -6.28
C SER A 76 12.32 11.01 -6.34
N VAL A 77 11.33 10.98 -5.45
CA VAL A 77 10.31 12.04 -5.36
C VAL A 77 10.91 13.37 -4.90
N LEU A 78 11.75 13.37 -3.87
CA LEU A 78 12.38 14.58 -3.34
C LEU A 78 13.32 15.25 -4.36
N SER A 79 14.04 14.45 -5.15
CA SER A 79 14.91 14.93 -6.23
C SER A 79 14.14 15.30 -7.51
N LYS A 80 12.81 15.09 -7.54
CA LYS A 80 11.92 15.32 -8.69
C LYS A 80 12.28 14.50 -9.94
N GLN A 81 12.95 13.35 -9.76
CA GLN A 81 13.17 12.37 -10.84
C GLN A 81 11.87 11.72 -11.26
N THR A 82 10.93 11.58 -10.31
CA THR A 82 9.56 11.13 -10.57
C THR A 82 8.55 12.20 -10.13
N VAL A 83 7.38 12.16 -10.76
CA VAL A 83 6.31 13.14 -10.51
C VAL A 83 5.65 12.89 -9.16
N ALA A 84 5.48 11.61 -8.84
CA ALA A 84 4.89 11.13 -7.59
C ALA A 84 5.57 9.84 -7.14
N GLY A 85 5.34 9.46 -5.90
CA GLY A 85 5.76 8.18 -5.35
C GLY A 85 4.64 7.52 -4.57
N VAL A 86 4.67 6.20 -4.55
CA VAL A 86 3.77 5.34 -3.78
C VAL A 86 4.59 4.38 -2.93
N SER A 87 4.23 4.27 -1.66
CA SER A 87 4.77 3.28 -0.72
C SER A 87 3.98 3.29 0.58
N GLY A 88 4.33 2.41 1.52
CA GLY A 88 3.77 2.39 2.86
C GLY A 88 3.86 3.76 3.56
N THR A 89 2.82 4.12 4.29
CA THR A 89 2.71 5.44 4.96
C THR A 89 3.87 5.75 5.89
N SER A 90 4.46 4.74 6.52
CA SER A 90 5.60 4.88 7.43
C SER A 90 6.86 5.43 6.75
N GLU A 91 7.05 5.19 5.45
CA GLU A 91 8.19 5.66 4.67
C GLU A 91 8.16 7.18 4.46
N PHE A 92 6.97 7.77 4.37
CA PHE A 92 6.79 9.17 4.05
C PHE A 92 6.50 10.08 5.24
N ALA A 93 6.04 9.51 6.37
CA ALA A 93 5.52 10.28 7.50
C ALA A 93 6.46 11.39 7.98
N THR A 94 7.76 11.10 8.13
CA THR A 94 8.78 12.07 8.56
C THR A 94 8.92 13.22 7.59
N TYR A 95 8.92 12.95 6.29
CA TYR A 95 9.09 13.97 5.24
C TYR A 95 7.83 14.82 5.05
N VAL A 96 6.66 14.23 5.24
CA VAL A 96 5.38 14.95 5.27
C VAL A 96 5.31 15.87 6.47
N LYS A 97 5.70 15.40 7.67
CA LYS A 97 5.78 16.22 8.88
C LYS A 97 6.78 17.38 8.72
N ALA A 98 7.90 17.15 8.03
CA ALA A 98 8.90 18.18 7.73
C ALA A 98 8.49 19.13 6.59
N GLY A 99 7.30 18.99 6.00
CA GLY A 99 6.81 19.84 4.90
C GLY A 99 7.56 19.66 3.57
N LYS A 100 8.32 18.57 3.40
CA LYS A 100 9.07 18.28 2.17
C LYS A 100 8.23 17.51 1.15
N LEU A 101 7.31 16.68 1.61
CA LEU A 101 6.35 15.92 0.79
C LEU A 101 4.91 16.33 1.14
N ARG A 102 4.03 16.18 0.16
CA ARG A 102 2.57 16.30 0.29
C ARG A 102 1.93 14.97 -0.05
N VAL A 103 1.05 14.49 0.85
CA VAL A 103 0.18 13.36 0.56
C VAL A 103 -0.96 13.83 -0.35
N LEU A 104 -1.12 13.16 -1.48
CA LEU A 104 -2.28 13.35 -2.36
C LEU A 104 -3.42 12.42 -1.98
N ALA A 105 -3.12 11.18 -1.61
CA ALA A 105 -4.11 10.22 -1.16
C ALA A 105 -3.53 9.18 -0.21
N LEU A 106 -4.38 8.69 0.69
CA LEU A 106 -4.16 7.50 1.52
C LEU A 106 -5.08 6.39 1.03
N SER A 107 -4.59 5.15 1.02
CA SER A 107 -5.36 3.97 0.62
C SER A 107 -6.28 3.43 1.72
N SER A 108 -6.21 4.02 2.92
CA SER A 108 -7.00 3.60 4.08
C SER A 108 -8.46 4.03 3.98
N ALA A 109 -9.36 3.29 4.65
CA ALA A 109 -10.78 3.66 4.74
C ALA A 109 -11.01 4.94 5.55
N LYS A 110 -10.13 5.23 6.52
CA LYS A 110 -10.22 6.39 7.42
C LYS A 110 -8.88 7.13 7.44
N PRO A 111 -8.86 8.45 7.75
CA PRO A 111 -7.62 9.18 7.98
C PRO A 111 -6.74 8.50 9.03
N LEU A 112 -5.43 8.64 8.88
CA LEU A 112 -4.42 8.08 9.77
C LEU A 112 -3.88 9.17 10.69
N ALA A 113 -3.49 8.80 11.92
CA ALA A 113 -2.96 9.75 12.90
C ALA A 113 -1.49 10.10 12.65
N SER A 114 -0.71 9.17 12.07
CA SER A 114 0.73 9.32 11.83
C SER A 114 1.08 10.21 10.65
N ILE A 115 0.15 10.36 9.69
CA ILE A 115 0.40 11.08 8.45
C ILE A 115 -0.83 11.87 7.99
N LYS A 116 -0.66 13.18 7.76
CA LYS A 116 -1.75 14.04 7.29
C LYS A 116 -2.03 13.80 5.81
N GLY A 117 -3.27 13.47 5.48
CA GLY A 117 -3.73 13.27 4.10
C GLY A 117 -5.20 12.89 4.05
N LYS A 118 -5.86 13.12 2.92
CA LYS A 118 -7.21 12.62 2.65
C LYS A 118 -7.11 11.19 2.12
N THR A 119 -8.07 10.36 2.47
CA THR A 119 -8.19 9.02 1.86
C THR A 119 -8.74 9.12 0.43
N LEU A 120 -8.58 8.05 -0.36
CA LEU A 120 -9.21 7.94 -1.68
C LEU A 120 -10.74 8.07 -1.56
N ILE A 121 -11.33 7.40 -0.57
CA ILE A 121 -12.80 7.47 -0.29
C ILE A 121 -13.24 8.92 -0.03
N GLN A 122 -12.50 9.68 0.78
CA GLN A 122 -12.81 11.09 1.04
C GLN A 122 -12.71 11.98 -0.20
N GLN A 123 -12.09 11.50 -1.26
CA GLN A 123 -11.92 12.19 -2.53
C GLN A 123 -12.81 11.60 -3.65
N GLY A 124 -13.81 10.78 -3.29
CA GLY A 124 -14.80 10.22 -4.21
C GLY A 124 -14.33 8.98 -4.99
N ILE A 125 -13.17 8.42 -4.64
CA ILE A 125 -12.66 7.20 -5.25
C ILE A 125 -12.94 6.05 -4.28
N ASP A 126 -13.94 5.22 -4.58
CA ASP A 126 -14.32 4.05 -3.78
C ASP A 126 -13.26 2.95 -3.93
N MET A 127 -12.19 3.09 -3.16
CA MET A 127 -11.08 2.15 -3.12
C MET A 127 -10.37 2.21 -1.77
N THR A 128 -10.12 1.02 -1.22
CA THR A 128 -9.17 0.80 -0.11
C THR A 128 -8.18 -0.26 -0.53
N PHE A 129 -6.93 -0.10 -0.10
CA PHE A 129 -5.89 -1.06 -0.41
C PHE A 129 -4.85 -1.06 0.73
N GLY A 130 -4.35 -2.23 1.11
CA GLY A 130 -3.34 -2.28 2.16
C GLY A 130 -2.50 -3.53 2.11
N ASN A 131 -1.25 -3.36 2.47
CA ASN A 131 -0.25 -4.41 2.58
C ASN A 131 -0.47 -5.17 3.90
N TRP A 132 -0.93 -6.40 3.84
CA TRP A 132 -1.09 -7.25 5.01
C TRP A 132 0.15 -8.10 5.27
N ARG A 133 0.36 -8.47 6.52
CA ARG A 133 1.43 -9.38 6.94
C ARG A 133 0.87 -10.43 7.88
N GLY A 134 1.34 -11.67 7.69
CA GLY A 134 0.94 -12.83 8.46
C GLY A 134 2.14 -13.73 8.78
N PHE A 135 1.85 -14.80 9.50
CA PHE A 135 2.76 -15.93 9.68
C PHE A 135 2.20 -17.14 8.95
N ASP A 136 3.05 -17.81 8.23
CA ASP A 136 2.78 -19.12 7.63
C ASP A 136 3.55 -20.18 8.40
N ALA A 137 3.04 -21.39 8.40
CA ALA A 137 3.65 -22.56 9.00
C ALA A 137 3.64 -23.72 8.00
N PRO A 138 4.54 -24.71 8.12
CA PRO A 138 4.53 -25.89 7.28
C PRO A 138 3.15 -26.57 7.19
N GLY A 139 2.82 -27.10 6.02
CA GLY A 139 1.49 -27.67 5.76
C GLY A 139 1.21 -29.01 6.45
N ASP A 140 2.25 -29.69 6.87
CA ASP A 140 2.24 -31.04 7.48
C ASP A 140 2.16 -31.04 9.01
N LEU A 141 1.89 -29.88 9.63
CA LEU A 141 1.73 -29.78 11.07
C LEU A 141 0.54 -30.60 11.58
N SER A 142 0.76 -31.32 12.69
CA SER A 142 -0.32 -31.95 13.46
C SER A 142 -1.32 -30.88 13.98
N ALA A 143 -2.52 -31.35 14.36
CA ALA A 143 -3.53 -30.46 14.94
C ALA A 143 -3.04 -29.74 16.21
N ALA A 144 -2.23 -30.41 17.02
CA ALA A 144 -1.67 -29.86 18.26
C ALA A 144 -0.64 -28.78 17.96
N GLU A 145 0.26 -28.99 17.00
CA GLU A 145 1.26 -27.99 16.58
C GLU A 145 0.58 -26.77 15.97
N ARG A 146 -0.42 -26.97 15.10
CA ARG A 146 -1.22 -25.87 14.54
C ARG A 146 -1.85 -25.01 15.63
N LEU A 147 -2.47 -25.64 16.63
CA LEU A 147 -3.06 -24.92 17.77
C LEU A 147 -2.01 -24.16 18.57
N ASN A 148 -0.80 -24.71 18.73
CA ASN A 148 0.29 -24.01 19.40
C ASN A 148 0.75 -22.78 18.62
N PHE A 149 0.91 -22.86 17.29
CA PHE A 149 1.23 -21.70 16.47
C PHE A 149 0.17 -20.60 16.58
N ILE A 150 -1.11 -20.96 16.55
CA ILE A 150 -2.21 -19.99 16.73
C ILE A 150 -2.12 -19.33 18.10
N LYS A 151 -1.88 -20.09 19.17
CA LYS A 151 -1.71 -19.55 20.52
C LYS A 151 -0.53 -18.58 20.62
N VAL A 152 0.61 -18.90 20.01
CA VAL A 152 1.77 -18.01 19.98
C VAL A 152 1.42 -16.69 19.28
N ALA A 153 0.77 -16.75 18.12
CA ALA A 153 0.32 -15.56 17.40
C ALA A 153 -0.68 -14.73 18.22
N ASP A 154 -1.61 -15.37 18.93
CA ASP A 154 -2.58 -14.71 19.79
C ASP A 154 -1.89 -14.03 21.00
N VAL A 155 -0.90 -14.66 21.63
CA VAL A 155 -0.11 -14.07 22.73
C VAL A 155 0.65 -12.82 22.23
N VAL A 156 1.32 -12.91 21.07
CA VAL A 156 2.01 -11.76 20.48
C VAL A 156 1.04 -10.60 20.25
N ARG A 157 -0.12 -10.88 19.65
CA ARG A 157 -1.13 -9.86 19.33
C ARG A 157 -1.80 -9.25 20.56
N ALA A 158 -1.93 -10.00 21.65
CA ALA A 158 -2.46 -9.50 22.92
C ALA A 158 -1.46 -8.61 23.68
N GLY A 159 -0.17 -8.74 23.38
CA GLY A 159 0.92 -8.05 24.07
C GLY A 159 0.89 -6.53 23.87
N ASP A 160 1.27 -5.78 24.93
CA ASP A 160 1.24 -4.32 24.90
C ASP A 160 2.30 -3.73 23.95
N ALA A 161 3.44 -4.41 23.78
CA ALA A 161 4.45 -4.02 22.78
C ALA A 161 3.89 -4.04 21.36
N TRP A 162 3.09 -5.08 21.03
CA TRP A 162 2.44 -5.16 19.72
C TRP A 162 1.41 -4.04 19.53
N LYS A 163 0.55 -3.81 20.51
CA LYS A 163 -0.44 -2.72 20.49
C LYS A 163 0.22 -1.35 20.35
N ALA A 164 1.32 -1.11 21.06
CA ALA A 164 2.10 0.11 20.94
C ALA A 164 2.70 0.28 19.53
N THR A 165 3.21 -0.81 18.94
CA THR A 165 3.74 -0.81 17.58
C THR A 165 2.65 -0.50 16.55
N LEU A 166 1.48 -1.16 16.63
CA LEU A 166 0.34 -0.87 15.77
C LEU A 166 -0.03 0.62 15.80
N LYS A 167 -0.13 1.18 17.01
CA LYS A 167 -0.45 2.59 17.21
C LYS A 167 0.63 3.52 16.65
N ALA A 168 1.90 3.23 16.91
CA ALA A 168 3.02 4.07 16.46
C ALA A 168 3.16 4.11 14.94
N LYS A 169 2.77 3.02 14.26
CA LYS A 169 2.87 2.86 12.80
C LYS A 169 1.56 3.11 12.06
N ASP A 170 0.44 3.39 12.77
CA ASP A 170 -0.92 3.39 12.23
C ASP A 170 -1.27 2.10 11.45
N TRP A 171 -0.73 0.99 11.88
CA TRP A 171 -1.08 -0.31 11.35
C TRP A 171 -2.42 -0.78 11.89
N THR A 172 -3.24 -1.33 11.02
CA THR A 172 -4.52 -1.93 11.43
C THR A 172 -4.29 -3.36 11.87
N ASN A 173 -4.78 -3.72 13.05
CA ASN A 173 -4.75 -5.10 13.53
C ASN A 173 -5.65 -5.98 12.65
N LEU A 174 -5.11 -7.10 12.15
CA LEU A 174 -5.86 -8.15 11.45
C LEU A 174 -5.94 -9.39 12.34
N THR A 175 -7.13 -9.99 12.40
CA THR A 175 -7.43 -11.10 13.31
C THR A 175 -7.67 -12.43 12.61
N GLU A 176 -7.44 -12.49 11.30
CA GLU A 176 -7.61 -13.71 10.51
C GLU A 176 -6.67 -14.82 11.01
N ARG A 177 -7.19 -16.02 11.22
CA ARG A 177 -6.44 -17.18 11.70
C ARG A 177 -7.08 -18.48 11.27
N GLY A 178 -6.27 -19.53 11.21
CA GLY A 178 -6.76 -20.87 10.84
C GLY A 178 -7.51 -20.88 9.51
N ASN A 179 -8.74 -21.36 9.49
CA ASN A 179 -9.54 -21.44 8.27
C ASN A 179 -9.93 -20.07 7.71
N ASP A 180 -10.18 -19.08 8.57
CA ASP A 180 -10.50 -17.72 8.11
C ASP A 180 -9.30 -17.12 7.37
N PHE A 181 -8.08 -17.34 7.88
CA PHE A 181 -6.86 -16.93 7.21
C PHE A 181 -6.63 -17.67 5.89
N LYS A 182 -6.94 -18.97 5.84
CA LYS A 182 -6.88 -19.76 4.59
C LYS A 182 -7.83 -19.19 3.53
N SER A 183 -9.07 -18.88 3.89
CA SER A 183 -10.04 -18.26 2.98
C SER A 183 -9.57 -16.88 2.53
N PHE A 184 -9.08 -16.07 3.45
CA PHE A 184 -8.51 -14.76 3.14
C PHE A 184 -7.35 -14.85 2.12
N ILE A 185 -6.41 -15.80 2.30
CA ILE A 185 -5.31 -16.00 1.33
C ILE A 185 -5.86 -16.42 -0.04
N ALA A 186 -6.84 -17.31 -0.10
CA ALA A 186 -7.43 -17.74 -1.36
C ALA A 186 -8.06 -16.56 -2.13
N ASP A 187 -8.81 -15.69 -1.43
CA ASP A 187 -9.43 -14.49 -2.00
C ASP A 187 -8.35 -13.49 -2.47
N GLN A 188 -7.32 -13.28 -1.66
CA GLN A 188 -6.19 -12.42 -2.01
C GLN A 188 -5.45 -12.96 -3.24
N THR A 189 -5.16 -14.26 -3.29
CA THR A 189 -4.50 -14.91 -4.42
C THR A 189 -5.31 -14.69 -5.70
N THR A 190 -6.61 -14.95 -5.67
CA THR A 190 -7.50 -14.74 -6.81
C THR A 190 -7.47 -13.28 -7.30
N SER A 191 -7.61 -12.35 -6.38
CA SER A 191 -7.65 -10.92 -6.70
C SER A 191 -6.32 -10.40 -7.24
N VAL A 192 -5.22 -10.78 -6.61
CA VAL A 192 -3.87 -10.36 -7.03
C VAL A 192 -3.48 -11.00 -8.35
N THR A 193 -3.77 -12.30 -8.56
CA THR A 193 -3.49 -12.97 -9.84
C THR A 193 -4.22 -12.28 -10.99
N LYS A 194 -5.53 -12.01 -10.83
CA LYS A 194 -6.30 -11.30 -11.85
C LYS A 194 -5.68 -9.96 -12.22
N LEU A 195 -5.19 -9.23 -11.23
CA LEU A 195 -4.55 -7.95 -11.43
C LEU A 195 -3.17 -8.07 -12.07
N LEU A 196 -2.33 -9.04 -11.64
CA LEU A 196 -1.03 -9.27 -12.26
C LEU A 196 -1.17 -9.62 -13.74
N VAL A 197 -2.22 -10.38 -14.11
CA VAL A 197 -2.58 -10.62 -15.52
C VAL A 197 -2.91 -9.30 -16.24
N SER A 198 -3.71 -8.43 -15.64
CA SER A 198 -4.04 -7.12 -16.25
C SER A 198 -2.84 -6.19 -16.38
N LEU A 199 -1.83 -6.35 -15.51
CA LEU A 199 -0.55 -5.63 -15.57
C LEU A 199 0.46 -6.28 -16.55
N GLY A 200 0.13 -7.41 -17.17
CA GLY A 200 1.06 -8.16 -18.03
C GLY A 200 2.24 -8.79 -17.28
N LEU A 201 2.05 -9.14 -15.99
CA LEU A 201 3.07 -9.69 -15.09
C LEU A 201 2.83 -11.15 -14.71
N ALA A 202 1.77 -11.77 -15.20
CA ALA A 202 1.45 -13.19 -15.02
C ALA A 202 0.74 -13.73 -16.28
#